data_14205cb4dd14fa17ebe3b1db48cdad5c
#
_entry.id   14205cb4dd14fa17ebe3b1db48cdad5c
#
_cell.length_a   1.000
_cell.length_b   1.000
_cell.length_c   1.000
_cell.angle_alpha   90.00
_cell.angle_beta   90.00
_cell.angle_gamma   90.00
#
_symmetry.space_group_name_H-M   'P 1'
#
loop_
_entity.id
_entity.type
_entity.pdbx_description
1 polymer ?
#
loop_
_entity_poly.entity_id
_entity_poly.type
_entity_poly.pdbx_seq_one_letter_code
_entity_poly.pdbx_strand_id
1 'polypeptide(L)'
;MVARISYDEQTATAFKAAREIPRDGLSEWREAVQRHLRPWPGMTLVDIGAGTGQFAAAFDDWFGIRVLAVEPSAAMRGRITRTSTVRVLEGDATALPLPDESADAAGLSLVLHHIPDLEVAAREIRRVLRPGAPVLIRQGFPDRYEPSGTLKQDRIELIRWFPETARTADTFPSLADTREAFAAAGFRQEALEQVRETYETSLAEFLVQVDTLRRADTTMRALTEDEFLRGKERLRRAVREAEDGAETQPRSNWLDLLVLR
;
A
#
# COMPACT_ATOMS: atom_id res chain seq x y z
N MET A 1 4.39 -10.15 17.26
CA MET A 1 5.29 -9.61 16.22
C MET A 1 5.06 -10.39 14.93
N VAL A 2 4.58 -9.72 13.88
CA VAL A 2 4.51 -10.33 12.55
C VAL A 2 5.94 -10.50 12.05
N ALA A 3 6.30 -11.70 11.59
CA ALA A 3 7.63 -11.95 11.02
C ALA A 3 7.81 -11.04 9.80
N ARG A 4 8.86 -10.22 9.79
CA ARG A 4 9.20 -9.39 8.63
C ARG A 4 9.44 -10.29 7.43
N ILE A 5 8.77 -9.97 6.31
CA ILE A 5 9.03 -10.65 5.05
C ILE A 5 10.44 -10.28 4.59
N SER A 6 11.27 -11.28 4.33
CA SER A 6 12.50 -11.08 3.57
C SER A 6 12.13 -11.04 2.09
N TYR A 7 12.32 -9.90 1.45
CA TYR A 7 12.06 -9.72 0.01
C TYR A 7 13.33 -10.09 -0.77
N ASP A 8 13.45 -11.37 -1.11
CA ASP A 8 14.43 -11.87 -2.08
C ASP A 8 13.94 -11.61 -3.53
N GLU A 9 14.77 -11.96 -4.51
CA GLU A 9 14.47 -11.75 -5.94
C GLU A 9 13.19 -12.45 -6.39
N GLN A 10 12.92 -13.66 -5.87
CA GLN A 10 11.73 -14.43 -6.22
C GLN A 10 10.47 -13.78 -5.62
N THR A 11 10.54 -13.36 -4.36
CA THR A 11 9.45 -12.66 -3.68
C THR A 11 9.15 -11.30 -4.32
N ALA A 12 10.19 -10.54 -4.69
CA ALA A 12 10.03 -9.25 -5.36
C ALA A 12 9.39 -9.39 -6.75
N THR A 13 9.74 -10.46 -7.50
CA THR A 13 9.10 -10.77 -8.78
C THR A 13 7.62 -11.11 -8.61
N ALA A 14 7.32 -11.99 -7.65
CA ALA A 14 5.96 -12.39 -7.33
C ALA A 14 5.11 -11.19 -6.85
N PHE A 15 5.70 -10.33 -6.01
CA PHE A 15 5.05 -9.12 -5.52
C PHE A 15 4.65 -8.18 -6.66
N LYS A 16 5.58 -7.88 -7.58
CA LYS A 16 5.29 -7.01 -8.71
C LYS A 16 4.17 -7.60 -9.57
N ALA A 17 4.28 -8.88 -9.94
CA ALA A 17 3.29 -9.54 -10.80
C ALA A 17 1.89 -9.65 -10.18
N ALA A 18 1.79 -9.83 -8.84
CA ALA A 18 0.52 -10.08 -8.16
C ALA A 18 -0.16 -8.81 -7.62
N ARG A 19 0.55 -7.70 -7.49
CA ARG A 19 0.06 -6.48 -6.81
C ARG A 19 0.09 -5.23 -7.67
N GLU A 20 0.53 -5.32 -8.92
CA GLU A 20 0.49 -4.18 -9.81
C GLU A 20 -0.96 -3.86 -10.18
N ILE A 21 -1.38 -2.63 -9.91
CA ILE A 21 -2.70 -2.12 -10.25
C ILE A 21 -2.54 -1.30 -11.54
N PRO A 22 -3.36 -1.54 -12.57
CA PRO A 22 -3.35 -0.71 -13.78
C PRO A 22 -3.58 0.78 -13.44
N ARG A 23 -3.00 1.69 -14.22
CA ARG A 23 -3.12 3.14 -13.96
C ARG A 23 -4.56 3.61 -13.92
N ASP A 24 -5.42 3.06 -14.77
CA ASP A 24 -6.85 3.41 -14.80
C ASP A 24 -7.55 2.97 -13.51
N GLY A 25 -7.15 1.84 -12.93
CA GLY A 25 -7.62 1.36 -11.64
C GLY A 25 -7.21 2.24 -10.45
N LEU A 26 -6.26 3.15 -10.65
CA LEU A 26 -5.79 4.14 -9.66
C LEU A 26 -6.34 5.55 -9.92
N SER A 27 -7.33 5.74 -10.79
CA SER A 27 -7.87 7.07 -11.14
C SER A 27 -8.38 7.84 -9.92
N GLU A 28 -9.12 7.18 -9.03
CA GLU A 28 -9.62 7.80 -7.79
C GLU A 28 -8.46 8.18 -6.84
N TRP A 29 -7.38 7.38 -6.81
CA TRP A 29 -6.16 7.70 -6.07
C TRP A 29 -5.45 8.93 -6.63
N ARG A 30 -5.36 9.06 -7.96
CA ARG A 30 -4.82 10.26 -8.61
C ARG A 30 -5.56 11.51 -8.18
N GLU A 31 -6.89 11.47 -8.22
CA GLU A 31 -7.74 12.61 -7.84
C GLU A 31 -7.59 12.94 -6.35
N ALA A 32 -7.62 11.95 -5.46
CA ALA A 32 -7.46 12.14 -4.04
C ALA A 32 -6.08 12.75 -3.71
N VAL A 33 -5.02 12.19 -4.27
CA VAL A 33 -3.66 12.72 -4.12
C VAL A 33 -3.57 14.15 -4.65
N GLN A 34 -4.12 14.44 -5.82
CA GLN A 34 -4.11 15.79 -6.41
C GLN A 34 -4.77 16.83 -5.50
N ARG A 35 -5.90 16.48 -4.86
CA ARG A 35 -6.61 17.38 -3.92
C ARG A 35 -5.74 17.79 -2.74
N HIS A 36 -5.02 16.84 -2.15
CA HIS A 36 -4.27 17.07 -0.91
C HIS A 36 -2.83 17.48 -1.14
N LEU A 37 -2.18 16.93 -2.16
CA LEU A 37 -0.80 17.23 -2.50
C LEU A 37 -0.67 18.59 -3.18
N ARG A 38 -1.62 18.96 -4.06
CA ARG A 38 -1.59 20.16 -4.90
C ARG A 38 -0.24 20.31 -5.61
N PRO A 39 0.14 19.35 -6.46
CA PRO A 39 1.48 19.25 -7.01
C PRO A 39 1.83 20.46 -7.89
N TRP A 40 3.11 20.86 -7.88
CA TRP A 40 3.64 21.95 -8.73
C TRP A 40 4.94 21.52 -9.42
N PRO A 41 5.32 22.18 -10.55
CA PRO A 41 6.56 21.86 -11.25
C PRO A 41 7.80 22.02 -10.35
N GLY A 42 8.63 20.96 -10.29
CA GLY A 42 9.81 20.93 -9.44
C GLY A 42 9.60 20.46 -8.00
N MET A 43 8.36 20.17 -7.59
CA MET A 43 8.04 19.54 -6.31
C MET A 43 8.83 18.25 -6.13
N THR A 44 9.30 17.98 -4.92
CA THR A 44 9.99 16.74 -4.55
C THR A 44 9.16 15.97 -3.53
N LEU A 45 8.75 14.75 -3.88
CA LEU A 45 8.06 13.82 -2.99
C LEU A 45 9.01 12.67 -2.62
N VAL A 46 9.06 12.30 -1.35
CA VAL A 46 9.72 11.06 -0.93
C VAL A 46 8.69 9.94 -0.79
N ASP A 47 8.86 8.85 -1.57
CA ASP A 47 8.05 7.63 -1.49
C ASP A 47 8.78 6.63 -0.58
N ILE A 48 8.26 6.45 0.65
CA ILE A 48 8.92 5.71 1.74
C ILE A 48 8.42 4.28 1.77
N GLY A 49 9.33 3.31 1.63
CA GLY A 49 8.98 1.91 1.42
C GLY A 49 8.39 1.70 0.04
N ALA A 50 9.03 2.27 -0.99
CA ALA A 50 8.53 2.31 -2.37
C ALA A 50 8.28 0.93 -3.00
N GLY A 51 8.78 -0.15 -2.39
CA GLY A 51 8.61 -1.51 -2.87
C GLY A 51 9.15 -1.68 -4.30
N THR A 52 8.30 -2.13 -5.22
CA THR A 52 8.63 -2.26 -6.64
C THR A 52 8.42 -0.97 -7.45
N GLY A 53 8.06 0.14 -6.79
CA GLY A 53 7.99 1.47 -7.38
C GLY A 53 6.67 1.83 -8.06
N GLN A 54 5.57 1.13 -7.76
CA GLN A 54 4.28 1.41 -8.38
C GLN A 54 3.82 2.84 -8.16
N PHE A 55 3.86 3.33 -6.90
CA PHE A 55 3.44 4.70 -6.58
C PHE A 55 4.49 5.74 -6.98
N ALA A 56 5.79 5.40 -6.89
CA ALA A 56 6.84 6.28 -7.42
C ALA A 56 6.63 6.57 -8.90
N ALA A 57 6.35 5.55 -9.72
CA ALA A 57 6.03 5.72 -11.13
C ALA A 57 4.68 6.43 -11.34
N ALA A 58 3.68 6.18 -10.47
CA ALA A 58 2.39 6.86 -10.56
C ALA A 58 2.50 8.36 -10.31
N PHE A 59 3.24 8.80 -9.31
CA PHE A 59 3.46 10.22 -9.03
C PHE A 59 4.20 10.94 -10.17
N ASP A 60 5.18 10.27 -10.79
CA ASP A 60 5.85 10.78 -11.98
C ASP A 60 4.88 10.93 -13.15
N ASP A 61 4.17 9.85 -13.51
CA ASP A 61 3.22 9.81 -14.62
C ASP A 61 2.06 10.82 -14.45
N TRP A 62 1.55 10.98 -13.23
CA TRP A 62 0.39 11.83 -12.97
C TRP A 62 0.73 13.31 -12.92
N PHE A 63 1.89 13.64 -12.37
CA PHE A 63 2.18 15.02 -11.95
C PHE A 63 3.51 15.56 -12.47
N GLY A 64 4.39 14.72 -13.05
CA GLY A 64 5.71 15.14 -13.52
C GLY A 64 6.61 15.70 -12.41
N ILE A 65 6.38 15.27 -11.16
CA ILE A 65 7.14 15.73 -9.99
C ILE A 65 8.39 14.86 -9.77
N ARG A 66 9.36 15.39 -9.03
CA ARG A 66 10.52 14.60 -8.64
C ARG A 66 10.16 13.63 -7.54
N VAL A 67 10.47 12.34 -7.71
CA VAL A 67 10.21 11.29 -6.72
C VAL A 67 11.51 10.69 -6.22
N LEU A 68 11.69 10.69 -4.90
CA LEU A 68 12.78 10.00 -4.20
C LEU A 68 12.22 8.71 -3.62
N ALA A 69 12.39 7.60 -4.33
CA ALA A 69 11.90 6.29 -3.93
C ALA A 69 12.89 5.64 -2.95
N VAL A 70 12.54 5.60 -1.67
CA VAL A 70 13.36 5.01 -0.60
C VAL A 70 12.84 3.60 -0.29
N GLU A 71 13.72 2.59 -0.42
CA GLU A 71 13.36 1.19 -0.21
C GLU A 71 14.54 0.40 0.38
N PRO A 72 14.38 -0.34 1.50
CA PRO A 72 15.49 -1.08 2.11
C PRO A 72 15.88 -2.36 1.36
N SER A 73 14.94 -3.04 0.66
CA SER A 73 15.23 -4.30 -0.03
C SER A 73 15.92 -4.04 -1.37
N ALA A 74 17.12 -4.61 -1.57
CA ALA A 74 17.84 -4.54 -2.84
C ALA A 74 17.04 -5.19 -3.99
N ALA A 75 16.36 -6.31 -3.73
CA ALA A 75 15.54 -7.01 -4.71
C ALA A 75 14.33 -6.16 -5.16
N MET A 76 13.68 -5.47 -4.22
CA MET A 76 12.59 -4.53 -4.53
C MET A 76 13.11 -3.31 -5.28
N ARG A 77 14.19 -2.67 -4.79
CA ARG A 77 14.83 -1.52 -5.46
C ARG A 77 15.21 -1.81 -6.90
N GLY A 78 15.67 -3.04 -7.18
CA GLY A 78 16.01 -3.48 -8.55
C GLY A 78 14.83 -3.48 -9.52
N ARG A 79 13.59 -3.42 -9.03
CA ARG A 79 12.36 -3.43 -9.82
C ARG A 79 11.78 -2.04 -10.08
N ILE A 80 12.27 -1.02 -9.38
CA ILE A 80 11.83 0.36 -9.55
C ILE A 80 12.35 0.90 -10.88
N THR A 81 11.45 1.37 -11.72
CA THR A 81 11.83 2.06 -12.97
C THR A 81 12.42 3.42 -12.64
N ARG A 82 13.66 3.62 -13.06
CA ARG A 82 14.34 4.92 -12.94
C ARG A 82 14.02 5.78 -14.16
N THR A 83 13.69 7.04 -13.93
CA THR A 83 13.45 8.04 -14.97
C THR A 83 14.31 9.29 -14.69
N SER A 84 14.15 10.35 -15.43
CA SER A 84 14.79 11.64 -15.11
C SER A 84 14.23 12.27 -13.82
N THR A 85 13.04 11.88 -13.39
CA THR A 85 12.32 12.38 -12.22
C THR A 85 12.28 11.39 -11.06
N VAL A 86 12.40 10.07 -11.31
CA VAL A 86 12.41 9.04 -10.26
C VAL A 86 13.84 8.61 -9.92
N ARG A 87 14.28 8.96 -8.71
CA ARG A 87 15.56 8.55 -8.13
C ARG A 87 15.35 7.50 -7.04
N VAL A 88 16.07 6.38 -7.14
CA VAL A 88 15.97 5.25 -6.18
C VAL A 88 17.09 5.34 -5.16
N LEU A 89 16.74 5.25 -3.88
CA LEU A 89 17.65 5.36 -2.75
C LEU A 89 17.52 4.12 -1.85
N GLU A 90 18.65 3.69 -1.29
CA GLU A 90 18.66 2.69 -0.21
C GLU A 90 18.43 3.37 1.12
N GLY A 91 17.50 2.85 1.92
CA GLY A 91 17.18 3.37 3.25
C GLY A 91 15.86 2.82 3.75
N ASP A 92 15.56 3.08 5.01
CA ASP A 92 14.28 2.76 5.61
C ASP A 92 13.63 3.97 6.29
N ALA A 93 12.39 3.82 6.73
CA ALA A 93 11.60 4.90 7.31
C ALA A 93 12.21 5.48 8.62
N THR A 94 13.05 4.70 9.32
CA THR A 94 13.64 5.11 10.61
C THR A 94 15.00 5.79 10.45
N ALA A 95 15.56 5.77 9.22
CA ALA A 95 16.83 6.42 8.88
C ALA A 95 16.83 6.79 7.38
N LEU A 96 16.14 7.88 7.05
CA LEU A 96 16.00 8.33 5.66
C LEU A 96 17.32 8.93 5.14
N PRO A 97 17.81 8.49 3.96
CA PRO A 97 19.07 8.94 3.39
C PRO A 97 18.93 10.32 2.70
N LEU A 98 18.30 11.26 3.39
CA LEU A 98 17.95 12.58 2.88
C LEU A 98 18.34 13.66 3.89
N PRO A 99 18.76 14.84 3.41
CA PRO A 99 18.99 16.00 4.28
C PRO A 99 17.70 16.49 4.95
N ASP A 100 17.86 17.27 6.01
CA ASP A 100 16.76 17.99 6.66
C ASP A 100 16.07 18.90 5.63
N GLU A 101 14.74 19.05 5.75
CA GLU A 101 13.91 19.97 4.95
C GLU A 101 14.14 19.87 3.42
N SER A 102 14.43 18.68 2.91
CA SER A 102 14.76 18.46 1.51
C SER A 102 13.58 18.01 0.63
N ALA A 103 12.44 17.62 1.23
CA ALA A 103 11.27 17.16 0.53
C ALA A 103 10.02 18.02 0.82
N ASP A 104 9.18 18.15 -0.20
CA ASP A 104 7.94 18.94 -0.19
C ASP A 104 6.72 18.10 0.22
N ALA A 105 6.84 16.77 0.18
CA ALA A 105 5.82 15.83 0.62
C ALA A 105 6.42 14.44 0.89
N ALA A 106 5.71 13.62 1.67
CA ALA A 106 6.00 12.20 1.83
C ALA A 106 4.79 11.33 1.44
N GLY A 107 5.04 10.18 0.82
CA GLY A 107 4.09 9.11 0.55
C GLY A 107 4.48 7.84 1.27
N LEU A 108 3.52 7.16 1.87
CA LEU A 108 3.66 5.82 2.45
C LEU A 108 2.49 4.95 1.95
N SER A 109 2.80 3.87 1.24
CA SER A 109 1.77 3.02 0.64
C SER A 109 1.87 1.58 1.12
N LEU A 110 0.92 1.15 1.97
CA LEU A 110 0.85 -0.22 2.54
C LEU A 110 2.17 -0.67 3.19
N VAL A 111 2.87 0.22 3.88
CA VAL A 111 4.20 -0.01 4.44
C VAL A 111 4.24 0.05 5.96
N LEU A 112 3.24 0.66 6.63
CA LEU A 112 3.29 0.92 8.08
C LEU A 112 3.57 -0.36 8.91
N HIS A 113 3.00 -1.49 8.51
CA HIS A 113 3.19 -2.78 9.20
C HIS A 113 4.60 -3.38 9.04
N HIS A 114 5.44 -2.79 8.18
CA HIS A 114 6.84 -3.13 8.04
C HIS A 114 7.77 -2.22 8.85
N ILE A 115 7.27 -1.09 9.35
CA ILE A 115 8.04 -0.13 10.12
C ILE A 115 8.10 -0.62 11.59
N PRO A 116 9.31 -0.82 12.14
CA PRO A 116 9.44 -1.37 13.50
C PRO A 116 9.02 -0.42 14.60
N ASP A 117 9.21 0.88 14.37
CA ASP A 117 8.95 1.96 15.30
C ASP A 117 8.39 3.17 14.54
N LEU A 118 7.07 3.38 14.66
CA LEU A 118 6.36 4.46 13.97
C LEU A 118 6.73 5.84 14.50
N GLU A 119 7.09 5.97 15.79
CA GLU A 119 7.49 7.26 16.34
C GLU A 119 8.86 7.69 15.81
N VAL A 120 9.82 6.74 15.71
CA VAL A 120 11.13 7.02 15.10
C VAL A 120 10.94 7.41 13.64
N ALA A 121 10.13 6.66 12.91
CA ALA A 121 9.83 6.97 11.51
C ALA A 121 9.14 8.34 11.35
N ALA A 122 8.17 8.66 12.20
CA ALA A 122 7.48 9.95 12.14
C ALA A 122 8.46 11.13 12.39
N ARG A 123 9.40 10.99 13.34
CA ARG A 123 10.45 11.99 13.58
C ARG A 123 11.39 12.15 12.37
N GLU A 124 11.80 11.03 11.74
CA GLU A 124 12.63 11.07 10.52
C GLU A 124 11.88 11.70 9.34
N ILE A 125 10.61 11.37 9.17
CA ILE A 125 9.76 12.00 8.16
C ILE A 125 9.65 13.50 8.43
N ARG A 126 9.44 13.89 9.69
CA ARG A 126 9.40 15.31 10.07
C ARG A 126 10.71 16.04 9.76
N ARG A 127 11.85 15.41 10.03
CA ARG A 127 13.18 15.97 9.76
C ARG A 127 13.39 16.26 8.27
N VAL A 128 13.03 15.33 7.40
CA VAL A 128 13.29 15.49 5.95
C VAL A 128 12.27 16.38 5.25
N LEU A 129 11.10 16.59 5.84
CA LEU A 129 10.05 17.41 5.26
C LEU A 129 10.24 18.88 5.59
N ARG A 130 10.00 19.74 4.60
CA ARG A 130 9.86 21.19 4.82
C ARG A 130 8.71 21.49 5.77
N PRO A 131 8.77 22.59 6.52
CA PRO A 131 7.65 23.00 7.38
C PRO A 131 6.31 23.06 6.63
N GLY A 132 5.28 22.40 7.19
CA GLY A 132 3.95 22.36 6.59
C GLY A 132 3.78 21.41 5.40
N ALA A 133 4.79 20.63 5.05
CA ALA A 133 4.70 19.63 4.00
C ALA A 133 3.76 18.46 4.40
N PRO A 134 2.92 17.94 3.47
CA PRO A 134 1.98 16.86 3.77
C PRO A 134 2.66 15.48 3.79
N VAL A 135 2.10 14.60 4.61
CA VAL A 135 2.32 13.15 4.55
C VAL A 135 1.05 12.48 4.08
N LEU A 136 1.14 11.69 3.02
CA LEU A 136 0.05 10.93 2.42
C LEU A 136 0.24 9.45 2.76
N ILE A 137 -0.66 8.88 3.56
CA ILE A 137 -0.59 7.47 3.98
C ILE A 137 -1.76 6.70 3.37
N ARG A 138 -1.44 5.78 2.45
CA ARG A 138 -2.39 4.82 1.89
C ARG A 138 -2.31 3.53 2.70
N GLN A 139 -3.37 3.19 3.42
CA GLN A 139 -3.39 2.04 4.34
C GLN A 139 -4.80 1.49 4.53
N GLY A 140 -4.92 0.20 4.83
CA GLY A 140 -6.10 -0.40 5.43
C GLY A 140 -5.92 -0.45 6.95
N PHE A 141 -6.62 0.41 7.69
CA PHE A 141 -6.50 0.43 9.15
C PHE A 141 -7.48 -0.55 9.81
N PRO A 142 -7.00 -1.46 10.70
CA PRO A 142 -7.86 -2.48 11.33
C PRO A 142 -9.03 -1.90 12.13
N ASP A 143 -8.80 -0.81 12.86
CA ASP A 143 -9.79 -0.11 13.68
C ASP A 143 -10.82 0.71 12.88
N ARG A 144 -10.69 0.73 11.56
CA ARG A 144 -11.64 1.34 10.62
C ARG A 144 -12.64 0.33 10.06
N TYR A 145 -12.51 -0.94 10.38
CA TYR A 145 -13.43 -1.98 9.96
C TYR A 145 -14.50 -2.19 11.04
N GLU A 146 -15.79 -2.19 10.64
CA GLU A 146 -16.85 -2.42 11.60
C GLU A 146 -16.80 -3.83 12.20
N PRO A 147 -17.17 -3.99 13.51
CA PRO A 147 -17.17 -5.28 14.18
C PRO A 147 -18.13 -6.31 13.55
N SER A 148 -19.14 -5.87 12.81
CA SER A 148 -20.13 -6.74 12.12
C SER A 148 -19.52 -7.58 11.00
N GLY A 149 -18.28 -7.32 10.56
CA GLY A 149 -17.58 -8.10 9.56
C GLY A 149 -18.00 -7.81 8.10
N THR A 150 -19.21 -7.30 7.89
CA THR A 150 -19.78 -7.08 6.55
C THR A 150 -18.96 -6.05 5.74
N LEU A 151 -18.70 -4.90 6.33
CA LEU A 151 -17.88 -3.85 5.66
C LEU A 151 -16.42 -4.26 5.47
N LYS A 152 -15.88 -5.10 6.38
CA LYS A 152 -14.52 -5.61 6.26
C LYS A 152 -14.37 -6.50 5.02
N GLN A 153 -15.35 -7.35 4.73
CA GLN A 153 -15.34 -8.23 3.57
C GLN A 153 -15.51 -7.48 2.25
N ASP A 154 -16.33 -6.42 2.26
CA ASP A 154 -16.58 -5.62 1.05
C ASP A 154 -15.45 -4.63 0.76
N ARG A 155 -14.68 -4.22 1.78
CA ARG A 155 -13.59 -3.25 1.62
C ARG A 155 -12.27 -3.86 1.15
N ILE A 156 -11.99 -5.11 1.55
CA ILE A 156 -10.77 -5.83 1.16
C ILE A 156 -11.17 -7.15 0.53
N GLU A 157 -11.14 -7.21 -0.78
CA GLU A 157 -11.54 -8.40 -1.54
C GLU A 157 -10.86 -9.69 -1.07
N LEU A 158 -9.59 -9.59 -0.65
CA LEU A 158 -8.85 -10.74 -0.16
C LEU A 158 -9.53 -11.40 1.04
N ILE A 159 -10.09 -10.61 1.97
CA ILE A 159 -10.81 -11.12 3.15
C ILE A 159 -12.09 -11.86 2.75
N ARG A 160 -12.73 -11.46 1.66
CA ARG A 160 -13.94 -12.15 1.14
C ARG A 160 -13.66 -13.63 0.83
N TRP A 161 -12.53 -13.90 0.21
CA TRP A 161 -12.17 -15.26 -0.20
C TRP A 161 -11.34 -16.01 0.84
N PHE A 162 -10.52 -15.28 1.60
CA PHE A 162 -9.61 -15.77 2.62
C PHE A 162 -9.85 -15.04 3.95
N PRO A 163 -11.01 -15.24 4.60
CA PRO A 163 -11.38 -14.48 5.82
C PRO A 163 -10.36 -14.64 6.95
N GLU A 164 -9.63 -15.74 6.95
CA GLU A 164 -8.58 -16.01 7.94
C GLU A 164 -7.41 -15.00 7.87
N THR A 165 -7.23 -14.28 6.74
CA THR A 165 -6.23 -13.21 6.60
C THR A 165 -6.50 -12.03 7.52
N ALA A 166 -7.76 -11.84 7.95
CA ALA A 166 -8.16 -10.75 8.84
C ALA A 166 -7.37 -10.75 10.15
N ARG A 167 -7.13 -11.93 10.75
CA ARG A 167 -6.38 -12.02 12.03
C ARG A 167 -4.95 -11.50 11.93
N THR A 168 -4.29 -11.58 10.76
CA THR A 168 -2.97 -11.00 10.54
C THR A 168 -3.09 -9.51 10.24
N ALA A 169 -4.07 -9.10 9.45
CA ALA A 169 -4.34 -7.69 9.18
C ALA A 169 -4.70 -6.93 10.47
N ASP A 170 -5.38 -7.56 11.42
CA ASP A 170 -5.72 -6.98 12.73
C ASP A 170 -4.49 -6.71 13.61
N THR A 171 -3.32 -7.26 13.28
CA THR A 171 -2.05 -6.96 13.96
C THR A 171 -1.30 -5.76 13.36
N PHE A 172 -1.81 -5.18 12.28
CA PHE A 172 -1.22 -4.00 11.66
C PHE A 172 -1.50 -2.75 12.52
N PRO A 173 -0.67 -1.70 12.40
CA PRO A 173 -0.91 -0.47 13.14
C PRO A 173 -2.33 0.06 12.88
N SER A 174 -3.03 0.41 13.96
CA SER A 174 -4.33 1.04 13.88
C SER A 174 -4.23 2.49 13.40
N LEU A 175 -5.35 3.08 13.01
CA LEU A 175 -5.42 4.51 12.73
C LEU A 175 -5.09 5.32 14.00
N ALA A 176 -5.54 4.84 15.17
CA ALA A 176 -5.25 5.48 16.45
C ALA A 176 -3.74 5.48 16.75
N ASP A 177 -3.07 4.31 16.67
CA ASP A 177 -1.63 4.20 16.91
C ASP A 177 -0.83 5.06 15.91
N THR A 178 -1.25 5.06 14.63
CA THR A 178 -0.60 5.86 13.59
C THR A 178 -0.71 7.35 13.89
N ARG A 179 -1.91 7.83 14.28
CA ARG A 179 -2.12 9.23 14.67
C ARG A 179 -1.29 9.63 15.87
N GLU A 180 -1.23 8.78 16.88
CA GLU A 180 -0.46 9.04 18.10
C GLU A 180 1.03 9.19 17.79
N ALA A 181 1.61 8.23 17.05
CA ALA A 181 3.01 8.27 16.66
C ALA A 181 3.38 9.52 15.84
N PHE A 182 2.54 9.89 14.87
CA PHE A 182 2.78 11.07 14.06
C PHE A 182 2.50 12.39 14.82
N ALA A 183 1.53 12.40 15.74
CA ALA A 183 1.28 13.56 16.60
C ALA A 183 2.46 13.85 17.55
N ALA A 184 3.13 12.82 18.05
CA ALA A 184 4.35 12.95 18.83
C ALA A 184 5.50 13.63 18.05
N ALA A 185 5.51 13.52 16.73
CA ALA A 185 6.44 14.23 15.84
C ALA A 185 5.90 15.59 15.33
N GLY A 186 4.78 16.07 15.87
CA GLY A 186 4.19 17.38 15.55
C GLY A 186 3.27 17.41 14.33
N PHE A 187 2.91 16.28 13.76
CA PHE A 187 1.93 16.21 12.68
C PHE A 187 0.49 16.26 13.22
N ARG A 188 -0.41 16.81 12.43
CA ARG A 188 -1.85 16.82 12.71
C ARG A 188 -2.61 16.23 11.53
N GLN A 189 -3.70 15.52 11.80
CA GLN A 189 -4.57 15.05 10.73
C GLN A 189 -5.27 16.22 10.04
N GLU A 190 -5.11 16.30 8.73
CA GLU A 190 -5.81 17.23 7.86
C GLU A 190 -7.04 16.58 7.21
N ALA A 191 -6.90 15.33 6.75
CA ALA A 191 -7.98 14.58 6.11
C ALA A 191 -7.87 13.07 6.38
N LEU A 192 -9.01 12.41 6.24
CA LEU A 192 -9.13 10.96 6.18
C LEU A 192 -10.28 10.63 5.24
N GLU A 193 -9.99 10.00 4.13
CA GLU A 193 -11.00 9.58 3.15
C GLU A 193 -10.77 8.14 2.70
N GLN A 194 -11.84 7.50 2.22
CA GLN A 194 -11.76 6.19 1.59
C GLN A 194 -11.64 6.35 0.10
N VAL A 195 -10.67 5.66 -0.49
CA VAL A 195 -10.38 5.71 -1.92
C VAL A 195 -10.44 4.30 -2.48
N ARG A 196 -11.15 4.15 -3.57
CA ARG A 196 -11.27 2.88 -4.28
C ARG A 196 -10.10 2.68 -5.23
N GLU A 197 -9.65 1.44 -5.31
CA GLU A 197 -8.79 0.95 -6.38
C GLU A 197 -9.49 -0.20 -7.11
N THR A 198 -9.41 -0.20 -8.42
CA THR A 198 -10.08 -1.18 -9.27
C THR A 198 -9.05 -2.04 -9.99
N TYR A 199 -9.31 -3.34 -10.01
CA TYR A 199 -8.50 -4.31 -10.73
C TYR A 199 -9.26 -4.76 -11.98
N GLU A 200 -8.63 -4.70 -13.14
CA GLU A 200 -9.23 -5.15 -14.39
C GLU A 200 -9.31 -6.69 -14.50
N THR A 201 -8.67 -7.41 -13.57
CA THR A 201 -8.62 -8.87 -13.61
C THR A 201 -9.96 -9.49 -13.18
N SER A 202 -10.43 -10.46 -13.94
CA SER A 202 -11.57 -11.30 -13.58
C SER A 202 -11.29 -12.18 -12.34
N LEU A 203 -12.34 -12.77 -11.76
CA LEU A 203 -12.17 -13.76 -10.69
C LEU A 203 -11.36 -14.99 -11.16
N ALA A 204 -11.51 -15.39 -12.42
CA ALA A 204 -10.75 -16.51 -12.99
C ALA A 204 -9.24 -16.19 -13.06
N GLU A 205 -8.87 -14.99 -13.53
CA GLU A 205 -7.48 -14.53 -13.53
C GLU A 205 -6.93 -14.38 -12.11
N PHE A 206 -7.73 -13.90 -11.17
CA PHE A 206 -7.33 -13.85 -9.77
C PHE A 206 -7.07 -15.24 -9.20
N LEU A 207 -7.91 -16.22 -9.52
CA LEU A 207 -7.69 -17.62 -9.10
C LEU A 207 -6.34 -18.17 -9.61
N VAL A 208 -5.91 -17.77 -10.80
CA VAL A 208 -4.57 -18.13 -11.33
C VAL A 208 -3.46 -17.42 -10.56
N GLN A 209 -3.67 -16.16 -10.16
CA GLN A 209 -2.65 -15.35 -9.50
C GLN A 209 -2.52 -15.64 -8.00
N VAL A 210 -3.52 -16.26 -7.36
CA VAL A 210 -3.59 -16.40 -5.89
C VAL A 210 -2.42 -17.20 -5.29
N ASP A 211 -1.85 -18.17 -6.02
CA ASP A 211 -0.67 -18.91 -5.57
C ASP A 211 0.59 -18.02 -5.55
N THR A 212 0.69 -17.10 -6.51
CA THR A 212 1.76 -16.11 -6.56
C THR A 212 1.59 -15.08 -5.45
N LEU A 213 0.36 -14.60 -5.24
CA LEU A 213 0.01 -13.67 -4.18
C LEU A 213 0.32 -14.24 -2.80
N ARG A 214 0.07 -15.53 -2.56
CA ARG A 214 0.41 -16.21 -1.29
C ARG A 214 1.90 -16.05 -0.92
N ARG A 215 2.78 -16.00 -1.90
CA ARG A 215 4.23 -15.86 -1.66
C ARG A 215 4.64 -14.42 -1.35
N ALA A 216 3.86 -13.45 -1.79
CA ALA A 216 4.21 -12.03 -1.76
C ALA A 216 3.45 -11.23 -0.70
N ASP A 217 2.25 -11.67 -0.31
CA ASP A 217 1.39 -10.93 0.61
C ASP A 217 1.56 -11.39 2.06
N THR A 218 1.76 -10.44 2.98
CA THR A 218 1.99 -10.69 4.41
C THR A 218 0.86 -11.50 5.05
N THR A 219 -0.39 -11.16 4.72
CA THR A 219 -1.57 -11.81 5.32
C THR A 219 -1.80 -13.21 4.75
N MET A 220 -1.56 -13.38 3.45
CA MET A 220 -1.68 -14.69 2.77
C MET A 220 -0.60 -15.69 3.21
N ARG A 221 0.61 -15.22 3.47
CA ARG A 221 1.71 -16.06 3.97
C ARG A 221 1.42 -16.63 5.35
N ALA A 222 0.61 -15.96 6.15
CA ALA A 222 0.23 -16.39 7.48
C ALA A 222 -0.85 -17.49 7.50
N LEU A 223 -1.45 -17.81 6.34
CA LEU A 223 -2.43 -18.89 6.22
C LEU A 223 -1.76 -20.26 6.32
N THR A 224 -2.41 -21.18 7.04
CA THR A 224 -2.09 -22.61 6.93
C THR A 224 -2.43 -23.13 5.53
N GLU A 225 -1.90 -24.31 5.18
CA GLU A 225 -2.22 -24.95 3.89
C GLU A 225 -3.74 -25.18 3.74
N ASP A 226 -4.38 -25.70 4.78
CA ASP A 226 -5.81 -25.99 4.77
C ASP A 226 -6.67 -24.73 4.63
N GLU A 227 -6.30 -23.63 5.28
CA GLU A 227 -7.00 -22.34 5.15
C GLU A 227 -6.88 -21.80 3.72
N PHE A 228 -5.69 -21.88 3.16
CA PHE A 228 -5.44 -21.47 1.79
C PHE A 228 -6.24 -22.30 0.78
N LEU A 229 -6.24 -23.63 0.91
CA LEU A 229 -7.00 -24.52 0.05
C LEU A 229 -8.50 -24.27 0.14
N ARG A 230 -9.05 -24.03 1.35
CA ARG A 230 -10.45 -23.65 1.52
C ARG A 230 -10.79 -22.33 0.83
N GLY A 231 -9.90 -21.34 0.94
CA GLY A 231 -10.07 -20.05 0.26
C GLY A 231 -10.07 -20.21 -1.27
N LYS A 232 -9.15 -21.01 -1.81
CA LYS A 232 -9.13 -21.33 -3.24
C LYS A 232 -10.40 -22.03 -3.71
N GLU A 233 -10.98 -22.91 -2.90
CA GLU A 233 -12.22 -23.61 -3.29
C GLU A 233 -13.43 -22.65 -3.27
N ARG A 234 -13.50 -21.72 -2.28
CA ARG A 234 -14.50 -20.64 -2.30
C ARG A 234 -14.40 -19.82 -3.60
N LEU A 235 -13.18 -19.45 -3.99
CA LEU A 235 -12.92 -18.68 -5.20
C LEU A 235 -13.25 -19.46 -6.46
N ARG A 236 -12.88 -20.75 -6.57
CA ARG A 236 -13.25 -21.63 -7.69
C ARG A 236 -14.77 -21.74 -7.86
N ARG A 237 -15.49 -21.89 -6.75
CA ARG A 237 -16.96 -21.93 -6.79
C ARG A 237 -17.53 -20.62 -7.34
N ALA A 238 -17.04 -19.47 -6.87
CA ALA A 238 -17.49 -18.18 -7.36
C ALA A 238 -17.16 -17.95 -8.85
N VAL A 239 -16.02 -18.46 -9.34
CA VAL A 239 -15.69 -18.44 -10.78
C VAL A 239 -16.71 -19.23 -11.57
N ARG A 240 -17.06 -20.46 -11.15
CA ARG A 240 -18.09 -21.26 -11.82
C ARG A 240 -19.47 -20.58 -11.83
N GLU A 241 -19.88 -20.01 -10.69
CA GLU A 241 -21.15 -19.29 -10.58
C GLU A 241 -21.20 -18.04 -11.47
N ALA A 242 -20.06 -17.37 -11.69
CA ALA A 242 -19.94 -16.22 -12.58
C ALA A 242 -19.98 -16.61 -14.07
N GLU A 243 -19.41 -17.76 -14.44
CA GLU A 243 -19.46 -18.30 -15.81
C GLU A 243 -20.89 -18.70 -16.21
N ASP A 244 -21.73 -19.09 -15.25
CA ASP A 244 -23.14 -19.45 -15.47
C ASP A 244 -24.10 -18.26 -15.66
N GLY A 245 -23.58 -16.99 -15.80
CA GLY A 245 -24.36 -15.83 -16.23
C GLY A 245 -24.48 -14.68 -15.24
N ALA A 246 -23.69 -14.66 -14.19
CA ALA A 246 -23.60 -13.48 -13.32
C ALA A 246 -22.65 -12.43 -13.92
N GLU A 247 -23.12 -11.18 -14.03
CA GLU A 247 -22.35 -10.04 -14.48
C GLU A 247 -21.09 -9.85 -13.59
N THR A 248 -19.90 -10.06 -14.14
CA THR A 248 -18.65 -9.91 -13.40
C THR A 248 -18.35 -8.43 -13.21
N GLN A 249 -18.62 -7.93 -12.00
CA GLN A 249 -18.16 -6.58 -11.65
C GLN A 249 -16.63 -6.55 -11.51
N PRO A 250 -15.97 -5.45 -11.90
CA PRO A 250 -14.54 -5.27 -11.68
C PRO A 250 -14.21 -5.44 -10.20
N ARG A 251 -13.12 -6.16 -9.92
CA ARG A 251 -12.62 -6.32 -8.55
C ARG A 251 -12.15 -4.98 -8.02
N SER A 252 -12.46 -4.68 -6.79
CA SER A 252 -12.04 -3.43 -6.15
C SER A 252 -11.68 -3.62 -4.68
N ASN A 253 -10.77 -2.77 -4.20
CA ASN A 253 -10.49 -2.58 -2.78
C ASN A 253 -10.77 -1.14 -2.37
N TRP A 254 -11.14 -0.95 -1.12
CA TRP A 254 -11.25 0.36 -0.49
C TRP A 254 -10.17 0.49 0.57
N LEU A 255 -9.31 1.47 0.43
CA LEU A 255 -8.28 1.81 1.40
C LEU A 255 -8.46 3.24 1.89
N ASP A 256 -7.90 3.53 3.05
CA ASP A 256 -7.91 4.88 3.61
C ASP A 256 -6.72 5.68 3.08
N LEU A 257 -6.96 6.93 2.70
CA LEU A 257 -5.96 7.97 2.54
C LEU A 257 -6.00 8.84 3.79
N LEU A 258 -5.00 8.69 4.64
CA LEU A 258 -4.76 9.58 5.78
C LEU A 258 -3.78 10.67 5.34
N VAL A 259 -4.18 11.92 5.52
CA VAL A 259 -3.35 13.11 5.23
C VAL A 259 -2.99 13.79 6.54
N LEU A 260 -1.68 13.97 6.74
CA LEU A 260 -1.11 14.62 7.93
C LEU A 260 -0.29 15.85 7.51
N ARG A 261 -0.26 16.88 8.38
CA ARG A 261 0.59 18.08 8.23
C ARG A 261 1.23 18.52 9.52
#